data_bb5bd70e71e4cc29995eb1ea100aba4d
#
_entry.id   bb5bd70e71e4cc29995eb1ea100aba4d
#
_cell.length_a   1.000
_cell.length_b   1.000
_cell.length_c   1.000
_cell.angle_alpha   90.00
_cell.angle_beta   90.00
_cell.angle_gamma   90.00
#
_symmetry.space_group_name_H-M   'P 1'
#
loop_
_entity.id
_entity.type
_entity.pdbx_description
1 polymer ?
#
loop_
_entity_poly.entity_id
_entity_poly.type
_entity_poly.pdbx_seq_one_letter_code
_entity_poly.pdbx_strand_id
1 'polypeptide(L)'
;MSKIYSSADQLIGSTPLLELTHIEKELGLKAKILAKLEYFNPAGSVKDRIAKAMIDEAEASGKLKEGSVIIEPTSGNTGIGLAAVAAAKGYRIIIVMPETMSVERRQLMKAYGAELVLSDGTKGMKGAIAKADELAKEIPNSFIPGQFVNPANPKAHFEHTGPEIFEDTNGAVDIFVAGVGTGGTITGVGEYLKSKKPEVKVVAVEPATSAVLSTGVAGAHKIQGIGAGFVPDVLDTKVYDEIIPVADDDAFATGRKIGHKEGVLVGISSGAAAFAAIELAKRPENEGKTIVVLLPDTGDRYLSTPLFAE
;
A
#
# COMPACT_ATOMS: atom_id res chain seq x y z
N MET A 1 26.73 14.48 -2.69
CA MET A 1 25.86 14.45 -3.86
C MET A 1 24.83 15.56 -3.75
N SER A 2 24.50 16.25 -4.84
CA SER A 2 23.44 17.26 -4.85
C SER A 2 22.09 16.59 -4.52
N LYS A 3 21.29 17.27 -3.67
CA LYS A 3 19.91 16.84 -3.35
C LYS A 3 18.85 17.64 -4.14
N ILE A 4 19.21 18.09 -5.34
CA ILE A 4 18.30 18.80 -6.23
C ILE A 4 17.73 17.79 -7.22
N TYR A 5 16.42 17.64 -7.19
CA TYR A 5 15.64 16.73 -8.05
C TYR A 5 14.95 17.56 -9.14
N SER A 6 14.86 17.02 -10.33
CA SER A 6 14.23 17.68 -11.49
C SER A 6 12.78 17.25 -11.73
N SER A 7 12.34 16.17 -11.06
CA SER A 7 10.98 15.65 -11.16
C SER A 7 10.53 15.04 -9.83
N ALA A 8 9.24 15.18 -9.50
CA ALA A 8 8.69 14.70 -8.23
C ALA A 8 8.72 13.17 -8.10
N ASP A 9 8.65 12.43 -9.20
CA ASP A 9 8.73 10.96 -9.17
C ASP A 9 10.10 10.43 -8.72
N GLN A 10 11.16 11.26 -8.78
CA GLN A 10 12.49 10.93 -8.26
C GLN A 10 12.56 10.96 -6.72
N LEU A 11 11.55 11.52 -6.06
CA LEU A 11 11.45 11.56 -4.60
C LEU A 11 10.79 10.31 -4.01
N ILE A 12 10.27 9.43 -4.86
CA ILE A 12 9.58 8.21 -4.44
C ILE A 12 10.59 7.20 -3.90
N GLY A 13 10.26 6.60 -2.76
CA GLY A 13 11.11 5.62 -2.08
C GLY A 13 12.02 6.24 -1.01
N SER A 14 13.01 5.49 -0.57
CA SER A 14 13.92 5.88 0.52
C SER A 14 13.18 6.37 1.77
N THR A 15 12.06 5.73 2.09
CA THR A 15 11.22 6.09 3.23
C THR A 15 11.87 5.63 4.54
N PRO A 16 11.70 6.36 5.66
CA PRO A 16 12.37 6.04 6.90
C PRO A 16 11.75 4.86 7.65
N LEU A 17 12.55 4.24 8.52
CA LEU A 17 12.10 3.39 9.62
C LEU A 17 11.98 4.23 10.91
N LEU A 18 10.87 4.07 11.62
CA LEU A 18 10.63 4.66 12.95
C LEU A 18 10.45 3.55 13.97
N GLU A 19 11.25 3.53 15.03
CA GLU A 19 11.04 2.62 16.16
C GLU A 19 9.86 3.12 17.01
N LEU A 20 8.91 2.24 17.30
CA LEU A 20 7.70 2.58 18.09
C LEU A 20 8.00 2.51 19.60
N THR A 21 8.97 3.29 20.06
CA THR A 21 9.55 3.20 21.40
C THR A 21 8.58 3.48 22.53
N HIS A 22 7.61 4.38 22.34
CA HIS A 22 6.61 4.70 23.37
C HIS A 22 5.59 3.56 23.52
N ILE A 23 5.19 2.94 22.40
CA ILE A 23 4.29 1.78 22.41
C ILE A 23 5.00 0.57 23.03
N GLU A 24 6.25 0.31 22.64
CA GLU A 24 7.07 -0.77 23.21
C GLU A 24 7.18 -0.63 24.74
N LYS A 25 7.50 0.56 25.22
CA LYS A 25 7.63 0.86 26.64
C LYS A 25 6.29 0.73 27.39
N GLU A 26 5.21 1.30 26.83
CA GLU A 26 3.88 1.24 27.46
C GLU A 26 3.39 -0.19 27.64
N LEU A 27 3.64 -1.05 26.65
CA LEU A 27 3.18 -2.43 26.65
C LEU A 27 4.21 -3.43 27.22
N GLY A 28 5.40 -2.95 27.61
CA GLY A 28 6.47 -3.79 28.15
C GLY A 28 6.98 -4.81 27.13
N LEU A 29 6.98 -4.46 25.84
CA LEU A 29 7.43 -5.34 24.77
C LEU A 29 8.94 -5.56 24.84
N LYS A 30 9.38 -6.76 24.55
CA LYS A 30 10.79 -7.13 24.51
C LYS A 30 11.33 -7.34 23.09
N ALA A 31 10.45 -7.30 22.11
CA ALA A 31 10.78 -7.22 20.70
C ALA A 31 10.79 -5.76 20.26
N LYS A 32 11.61 -5.41 19.30
CA LYS A 32 11.67 -4.10 18.66
C LYS A 32 10.68 -4.03 17.49
N ILE A 33 9.91 -2.94 17.39
CA ILE A 33 8.98 -2.70 16.28
C ILE A 33 9.45 -1.48 15.49
N LEU A 34 9.85 -1.71 14.23
CA LEU A 34 10.26 -0.68 13.30
C LEU A 34 9.16 -0.46 12.25
N ALA A 35 8.60 0.73 12.22
CA ALA A 35 7.57 1.13 11.26
C ALA A 35 8.19 1.72 10.01
N LYS A 36 7.99 1.09 8.84
CA LYS A 36 8.35 1.64 7.52
C LYS A 36 7.28 2.63 7.10
N LEU A 37 7.61 3.93 7.17
CA LEU A 37 6.66 5.03 7.01
C LEU A 37 6.48 5.41 5.53
N GLU A 38 5.59 4.73 4.83
CA GLU A 38 5.37 4.93 3.39
C GLU A 38 4.64 6.23 3.03
N TYR A 39 4.09 6.94 4.02
CA TYR A 39 3.52 8.26 3.77
C TYR A 39 4.56 9.35 3.45
N PHE A 40 5.85 9.08 3.64
CA PHE A 40 6.93 9.96 3.19
C PHE A 40 7.11 9.99 1.67
N ASN A 41 6.48 9.10 0.93
CA ASN A 41 6.39 9.24 -0.52
C ASN A 41 5.63 10.52 -0.90
N PRO A 42 5.95 11.19 -2.03
CA PRO A 42 5.39 12.50 -2.40
C PRO A 42 3.86 12.57 -2.44
N ALA A 43 3.19 11.52 -2.91
CA ALA A 43 1.73 11.46 -2.91
C ALA A 43 1.17 10.75 -1.66
N GLY A 44 1.99 10.50 -0.64
CA GLY A 44 1.62 10.10 0.71
C GLY A 44 1.27 8.63 0.88
N SER A 45 1.71 7.73 0.03
CA SER A 45 1.49 6.30 0.23
C SER A 45 2.50 5.38 -0.46
N VAL A 46 2.51 4.11 -0.03
CA VAL A 46 3.26 3.03 -0.67
C VAL A 46 2.93 2.84 -2.15
N LYS A 47 1.75 3.28 -2.59
CA LYS A 47 1.29 3.11 -3.97
C LYS A 47 2.02 4.01 -4.97
N ASP A 48 2.69 5.05 -4.51
CA ASP A 48 3.55 5.88 -5.35
C ASP A 48 4.64 5.02 -6.02
N ARG A 49 5.18 4.04 -5.28
CA ARG A 49 6.20 3.12 -5.78
C ARG A 49 5.72 2.31 -6.97
N ILE A 50 4.57 1.66 -6.84
CA ILE A 50 4.01 0.85 -7.92
C ILE A 50 3.49 1.70 -9.08
N ALA A 51 2.97 2.88 -8.81
CA ALA A 51 2.55 3.83 -9.83
C ALA A 51 3.74 4.21 -10.73
N LYS A 52 4.87 4.58 -10.11
CA LYS A 52 6.11 4.85 -10.85
C LYS A 52 6.57 3.62 -11.63
N ALA A 53 6.67 2.46 -10.99
CA ALA A 53 7.20 1.25 -11.63
C ALA A 53 6.35 0.79 -12.82
N MET A 54 5.02 0.81 -12.71
CA MET A 54 4.13 0.43 -13.82
C MET A 54 4.23 1.40 -15.00
N ILE A 55 4.39 2.71 -14.74
CA ILE A 55 4.57 3.72 -15.78
C ILE A 55 5.96 3.58 -16.42
N ASP A 56 7.02 3.48 -15.64
CA ASP A 56 8.40 3.34 -16.15
C ASP A 56 8.57 2.08 -17.02
N GLU A 57 7.98 0.95 -16.58
CA GLU A 57 8.03 -0.28 -17.37
C GLU A 57 7.21 -0.18 -18.68
N ALA A 58 6.07 0.50 -18.62
CA ALA A 58 5.26 0.75 -19.82
C ALA A 58 5.98 1.66 -20.82
N GLU A 59 6.72 2.67 -20.36
CA GLU A 59 7.59 3.52 -21.19
C GLU A 59 8.72 2.68 -21.81
N ALA A 60 9.43 1.91 -20.98
CA ALA A 60 10.56 1.09 -21.44
C ALA A 60 10.15 0.03 -22.47
N SER A 61 8.95 -0.55 -22.32
CA SER A 61 8.40 -1.53 -23.27
C SER A 61 7.70 -0.90 -24.49
N GLY A 62 7.60 0.43 -24.56
CA GLY A 62 6.92 1.16 -25.64
C GLY A 62 5.39 1.04 -25.63
N LYS A 63 4.79 0.52 -24.55
CA LYS A 63 3.34 0.50 -24.36
C LYS A 63 2.78 1.88 -24.02
N LEU A 64 3.58 2.71 -23.36
CA LEU A 64 3.27 4.10 -23.03
C LEU A 64 4.25 5.03 -23.78
N LYS A 65 3.72 6.00 -24.50
CA LYS A 65 4.47 6.94 -25.34
C LYS A 65 3.94 8.34 -25.12
N GLU A 66 4.65 9.34 -25.64
CA GLU A 66 4.15 10.71 -25.71
C GLU A 66 2.75 10.75 -26.35
N GLY A 67 1.83 11.45 -25.70
CA GLY A 67 0.42 11.50 -26.14
C GLY A 67 -0.43 10.29 -25.76
N SER A 68 0.13 9.27 -25.11
CA SER A 68 -0.66 8.17 -24.55
C SER A 68 -1.53 8.63 -23.39
N VAL A 69 -2.64 7.91 -23.14
CA VAL A 69 -3.56 8.16 -22.04
C VAL A 69 -3.53 6.99 -21.07
N ILE A 70 -3.26 7.28 -19.79
CA ILE A 70 -3.34 6.27 -18.72
C ILE A 70 -4.79 6.18 -18.26
N ILE A 71 -5.31 4.97 -18.13
CA ILE A 71 -6.67 4.72 -17.61
C ILE A 71 -6.56 3.68 -16.50
N GLU A 72 -7.03 3.98 -15.29
CA GLU A 72 -7.03 2.99 -14.20
C GLU A 72 -8.35 2.98 -13.44
N PRO A 73 -8.97 1.78 -13.30
CA PRO A 73 -10.13 1.62 -12.43
C PRO A 73 -9.69 1.48 -10.97
N THR A 74 -9.73 2.57 -10.23
CA THR A 74 -9.31 2.57 -8.81
C THR A 74 -9.93 3.74 -8.06
N SER A 75 -10.23 3.52 -6.79
CA SER A 75 -10.73 4.57 -5.88
C SER A 75 -9.76 4.89 -4.75
N GLY A 76 -8.60 4.23 -4.73
CA GLY A 76 -7.66 4.26 -3.61
C GLY A 76 -6.34 4.98 -3.91
N ASN A 77 -5.37 4.68 -3.08
CA ASN A 77 -4.03 5.28 -3.14
C ASN A 77 -3.31 5.04 -4.49
N THR A 78 -3.62 3.96 -5.20
CA THR A 78 -3.05 3.71 -6.54
C THR A 78 -3.45 4.80 -7.52
N GLY A 79 -4.72 5.22 -7.51
CA GLY A 79 -5.17 6.33 -8.35
C GLY A 79 -4.48 7.64 -8.03
N ILE A 80 -4.25 7.92 -6.75
CA ILE A 80 -3.53 9.11 -6.28
C ILE A 80 -2.07 9.05 -6.74
N GLY A 81 -1.39 7.92 -6.53
CA GLY A 81 -0.01 7.73 -6.95
C GLY A 81 0.16 7.82 -8.47
N LEU A 82 -0.73 7.18 -9.24
CA LEU A 82 -0.72 7.27 -10.71
C LEU A 82 -0.97 8.70 -11.20
N ALA A 83 -1.90 9.43 -10.57
CA ALA A 83 -2.17 10.83 -10.92
C ALA A 83 -0.95 11.72 -10.66
N ALA A 84 -0.27 11.53 -9.53
CA ALA A 84 0.94 12.27 -9.18
C ALA A 84 2.10 11.98 -10.15
N VAL A 85 2.36 10.71 -10.46
CA VAL A 85 3.43 10.32 -11.40
C VAL A 85 3.09 10.76 -12.83
N ALA A 86 1.84 10.61 -13.26
CA ALA A 86 1.38 11.11 -14.56
C ALA A 86 1.60 12.62 -14.71
N ALA A 87 1.27 13.39 -13.67
CA ALA A 87 1.53 14.85 -13.66
C ALA A 87 3.02 15.15 -13.76
N ALA A 88 3.87 14.43 -12.99
CA ALA A 88 5.31 14.62 -13.00
C ALA A 88 5.95 14.31 -14.37
N LYS A 89 5.38 13.37 -15.11
CA LYS A 89 5.87 12.91 -16.43
C LYS A 89 5.14 13.52 -17.63
N GLY A 90 4.09 14.31 -17.40
CA GLY A 90 3.33 14.99 -18.45
C GLY A 90 2.31 14.10 -19.19
N TYR A 91 1.84 13.01 -18.57
CA TYR A 91 0.81 12.15 -19.14
C TYR A 91 -0.59 12.60 -18.78
N ARG A 92 -1.50 12.47 -19.71
CA ARG A 92 -2.95 12.51 -19.46
C ARG A 92 -3.36 11.24 -18.72
N ILE A 93 -4.18 11.38 -17.69
CA ILE A 93 -4.68 10.24 -16.91
C ILE A 93 -6.18 10.36 -16.63
N ILE A 94 -6.88 9.26 -16.80
CA ILE A 94 -8.31 9.10 -16.48
C ILE A 94 -8.42 8.05 -15.36
N ILE A 95 -8.97 8.44 -14.23
CA ILE A 95 -9.29 7.53 -13.12
C ILE A 95 -10.77 7.21 -13.16
N VAL A 96 -11.09 5.92 -13.20
CA VAL A 96 -12.48 5.45 -13.19
C VAL A 96 -12.82 4.88 -11.83
N MET A 97 -13.89 5.35 -11.21
CA MET A 97 -14.31 4.88 -9.88
C MET A 97 -15.82 4.96 -9.69
N PRO A 98 -16.39 4.15 -8.77
CA PRO A 98 -17.79 4.28 -8.39
C PRO A 98 -18.10 5.65 -7.79
N GLU A 99 -19.27 6.19 -8.09
CA GLU A 99 -19.71 7.49 -7.57
C GLU A 99 -19.89 7.56 -6.04
N THR A 100 -19.91 6.40 -5.37
CA THR A 100 -20.00 6.26 -3.92
C THR A 100 -18.68 6.47 -3.17
N MET A 101 -17.56 6.63 -3.89
CA MET A 101 -16.24 6.81 -3.29
C MET A 101 -16.04 8.19 -2.67
N SER A 102 -15.11 8.28 -1.71
CA SER A 102 -14.90 9.48 -0.90
C SER A 102 -14.59 10.75 -1.74
N VAL A 103 -15.16 11.86 -1.33
CA VAL A 103 -14.99 13.16 -1.99
C VAL A 103 -13.52 13.62 -1.87
N GLU A 104 -12.87 13.38 -0.72
CA GLU A 104 -11.51 13.78 -0.44
C GLU A 104 -10.53 13.13 -1.44
N ARG A 105 -10.70 11.84 -1.71
CA ARG A 105 -9.86 11.12 -2.70
C ARG A 105 -10.08 11.63 -4.10
N ARG A 106 -11.33 11.95 -4.48
CA ARG A 106 -11.64 12.57 -5.78
C ARG A 106 -10.98 13.93 -5.92
N GLN A 107 -11.05 14.77 -4.89
CA GLN A 107 -10.43 16.08 -4.88
C GLN A 107 -8.91 15.98 -5.00
N LEU A 108 -8.29 15.03 -4.30
CA LEU A 108 -6.86 14.82 -4.34
C LEU A 108 -6.38 14.39 -5.74
N MET A 109 -7.07 13.45 -6.39
CA MET A 109 -6.74 13.04 -7.76
C MET A 109 -6.92 14.19 -8.76
N LYS A 110 -8.00 14.98 -8.64
CA LYS A 110 -8.22 16.18 -9.46
C LYS A 110 -7.15 17.25 -9.23
N ALA A 111 -6.66 17.40 -8.00
CA ALA A 111 -5.59 18.35 -7.69
C ALA A 111 -4.29 18.01 -8.42
N TYR A 112 -4.02 16.73 -8.68
CA TYR A 112 -2.94 16.27 -9.55
C TYR A 112 -3.25 16.37 -11.05
N GLY A 113 -4.43 16.85 -11.45
CA GLY A 113 -4.82 17.01 -12.85
C GLY A 113 -5.47 15.78 -13.47
N ALA A 114 -5.82 14.74 -12.70
CA ALA A 114 -6.51 13.57 -13.23
C ALA A 114 -7.95 13.89 -13.65
N GLU A 115 -8.36 13.35 -14.78
CA GLU A 115 -9.76 13.31 -15.20
C GLU A 115 -10.47 12.19 -14.43
N LEU A 116 -11.65 12.46 -13.87
CA LEU A 116 -12.44 11.46 -13.16
C LEU A 116 -13.66 11.07 -13.97
N VAL A 117 -13.81 9.76 -14.18
CA VAL A 117 -15.04 9.16 -14.72
C VAL A 117 -15.72 8.38 -13.60
N LEU A 118 -16.93 8.80 -13.24
CA LEU A 118 -17.70 8.12 -12.22
C LEU A 118 -18.59 7.05 -12.87
N SER A 119 -18.49 5.82 -12.35
CA SER A 119 -19.36 4.72 -12.74
C SER A 119 -20.51 4.55 -11.75
N ASP A 120 -21.55 3.83 -12.17
CA ASP A 120 -22.72 3.49 -11.34
C ASP A 120 -22.28 2.85 -10.02
N GLY A 121 -22.59 3.51 -8.91
CA GLY A 121 -22.21 3.09 -7.56
C GLY A 121 -22.78 1.70 -7.18
N THR A 122 -23.94 1.32 -7.73
CA THR A 122 -24.56 0.02 -7.44
C THR A 122 -23.75 -1.16 -7.99
N LYS A 123 -22.91 -0.92 -9.02
CA LYS A 123 -22.06 -1.93 -9.65
C LYS A 123 -20.67 -2.02 -9.00
N GLY A 124 -20.35 -1.13 -8.06
CA GLY A 124 -19.08 -1.11 -7.35
C GLY A 124 -17.85 -1.10 -8.29
N MET A 125 -16.76 -1.69 -7.85
CA MET A 125 -15.52 -1.75 -8.65
C MET A 125 -15.67 -2.53 -9.96
N LYS A 126 -16.55 -3.52 -10.04
CA LYS A 126 -16.82 -4.23 -11.30
C LYS A 126 -17.34 -3.27 -12.40
N GLY A 127 -18.20 -2.32 -12.01
CA GLY A 127 -18.69 -1.29 -12.92
C GLY A 127 -17.58 -0.33 -13.36
N ALA A 128 -16.68 0.03 -12.47
CA ALA A 128 -15.53 0.88 -12.80
C ALA A 128 -14.55 0.17 -13.76
N ILE A 129 -14.27 -1.10 -13.56
CA ILE A 129 -13.42 -1.91 -14.45
C ILE A 129 -14.03 -1.97 -15.85
N ALA A 130 -15.33 -2.33 -15.95
CA ALA A 130 -16.01 -2.40 -17.25
C ALA A 130 -15.98 -1.04 -17.99
N LYS A 131 -16.15 0.07 -17.25
CA LYS A 131 -16.08 1.41 -17.85
C LYS A 131 -14.67 1.82 -18.27
N ALA A 132 -13.65 1.40 -17.52
CA ALA A 132 -12.26 1.62 -17.91
C ALA A 132 -11.91 0.84 -19.21
N ASP A 133 -12.38 -0.41 -19.33
CA ASP A 133 -12.20 -1.24 -20.54
C ASP A 133 -12.92 -0.65 -21.76
N GLU A 134 -14.11 -0.05 -21.56
CA GLU A 134 -14.84 0.66 -22.61
C GLU A 134 -14.04 1.87 -23.11
N LEU A 135 -13.58 2.72 -22.16
CA LEU A 135 -12.77 3.90 -22.49
C LEU A 135 -11.46 3.53 -23.20
N ALA A 136 -10.83 2.44 -22.78
CA ALA A 136 -9.60 1.97 -23.41
C ALA A 136 -9.79 1.53 -24.87
N LYS A 137 -10.99 1.07 -25.23
CA LYS A 137 -11.34 0.75 -26.64
C LYS A 137 -11.65 2.00 -27.47
N GLU A 138 -12.19 3.04 -26.83
CA GLU A 138 -12.58 4.29 -27.47
C GLU A 138 -11.40 5.26 -27.65
N ILE A 139 -10.45 5.23 -26.71
CA ILE A 139 -9.30 6.16 -26.68
C ILE A 139 -8.07 5.47 -27.26
N PRO A 140 -7.61 5.88 -28.48
CA PRO A 140 -6.40 5.35 -29.06
C PRO A 140 -5.17 5.60 -28.18
N ASN A 141 -4.21 4.69 -28.20
CA ASN A 141 -2.98 4.76 -27.42
C ASN A 141 -3.21 4.85 -25.89
N SER A 142 -4.31 4.27 -25.39
CA SER A 142 -4.54 4.15 -23.97
C SER A 142 -3.76 2.97 -23.37
N PHE A 143 -3.43 3.11 -22.07
CA PHE A 143 -2.73 2.10 -21.30
C PHE A 143 -3.42 1.92 -19.93
N ILE A 144 -3.73 0.69 -19.57
CA ILE A 144 -4.26 0.33 -18.24
C ILE A 144 -3.13 -0.31 -17.44
N PRO A 145 -2.63 0.33 -16.37
CA PRO A 145 -1.59 -0.22 -15.51
C PRO A 145 -1.92 -1.57 -14.88
N GLY A 146 -3.12 -1.75 -14.34
CA GLY A 146 -3.62 -3.04 -13.87
C GLY A 146 -2.91 -3.55 -12.60
N GLN A 147 -3.02 -2.84 -11.49
CA GLN A 147 -2.29 -3.11 -10.26
C GLN A 147 -2.38 -4.53 -9.70
N PHE A 148 -3.46 -5.28 -9.97
CA PHE A 148 -3.69 -6.63 -9.45
C PHE A 148 -3.03 -7.74 -10.28
N VAL A 149 -2.63 -7.43 -11.51
CA VAL A 149 -2.09 -8.40 -12.48
C VAL A 149 -0.72 -8.00 -13.03
N ASN A 150 -0.29 -6.76 -12.83
CA ASN A 150 0.95 -6.23 -13.39
C ASN A 150 2.18 -6.64 -12.56
N PRO A 151 3.13 -7.40 -13.11
CA PRO A 151 4.32 -7.86 -12.39
C PRO A 151 5.27 -6.73 -11.96
N ALA A 152 5.15 -5.52 -12.55
CA ALA A 152 5.90 -4.35 -12.10
C ALA A 152 5.57 -3.97 -10.64
N ASN A 153 4.39 -4.35 -10.15
CA ASN A 153 3.98 -4.10 -8.77
C ASN A 153 4.88 -4.85 -7.75
N PRO A 154 4.91 -6.18 -7.66
CA PRO A 154 5.83 -6.86 -6.72
C PRO A 154 7.30 -6.58 -7.04
N LYS A 155 7.66 -6.42 -8.30
CA LYS A 155 9.02 -6.09 -8.72
C LYS A 155 9.52 -4.77 -8.11
N ALA A 156 8.69 -3.73 -8.06
CA ALA A 156 9.04 -2.46 -7.41
C ALA A 156 9.43 -2.64 -5.94
N HIS A 157 8.75 -3.53 -5.24
CA HIS A 157 9.04 -3.82 -3.84
C HIS A 157 10.26 -4.72 -3.66
N PHE A 158 10.47 -5.67 -4.57
CA PHE A 158 11.67 -6.50 -4.58
C PHE A 158 12.93 -5.68 -4.85
N GLU A 159 12.88 -4.74 -5.80
CA GLU A 159 14.05 -3.95 -6.22
C GLU A 159 14.33 -2.75 -5.30
N HIS A 160 13.33 -2.25 -4.56
CA HIS A 160 13.49 -1.02 -3.76
C HIS A 160 13.09 -1.19 -2.30
N THR A 161 11.84 -1.53 -1.99
CA THR A 161 11.33 -1.55 -0.60
C THR A 161 12.05 -2.61 0.25
N GLY A 162 12.23 -3.80 -0.31
CA GLY A 162 12.97 -4.88 0.36
C GLY A 162 14.42 -4.52 0.66
N PRO A 163 15.20 -4.04 -0.33
CA PRO A 163 16.56 -3.52 -0.11
C PRO A 163 16.63 -2.44 0.96
N GLU A 164 15.76 -1.42 0.89
CA GLU A 164 15.71 -0.35 1.89
C GLU A 164 15.55 -0.90 3.31
N ILE A 165 14.59 -1.82 3.53
CA ILE A 165 14.36 -2.43 4.84
C ILE A 165 15.60 -3.21 5.30
N PHE A 166 16.20 -4.00 4.43
CA PHE A 166 17.35 -4.82 4.76
C PHE A 166 18.58 -3.97 5.11
N GLU A 167 18.85 -2.93 4.32
CA GLU A 167 19.96 -2.01 4.52
C GLU A 167 19.78 -1.15 5.77
N ASP A 168 18.61 -0.54 5.96
CA ASP A 168 18.30 0.32 7.11
C ASP A 168 18.33 -0.44 8.44
N THR A 169 18.09 -1.75 8.43
CA THR A 169 18.22 -2.63 9.60
C THR A 169 19.58 -3.30 9.72
N ASN A 170 20.52 -3.06 8.80
CA ASN A 170 21.78 -3.81 8.69
C ASN A 170 21.55 -5.33 8.67
N GLY A 171 20.47 -5.79 8.04
CA GLY A 171 20.08 -7.19 7.98
C GLY A 171 19.48 -7.77 9.27
N ALA A 172 19.22 -6.94 10.28
CA ALA A 172 18.70 -7.41 11.57
C ALA A 172 17.19 -7.71 11.58
N VAL A 173 16.49 -7.52 10.46
CA VAL A 173 15.06 -7.85 10.36
C VAL A 173 14.83 -9.35 10.56
N ASP A 174 13.96 -9.72 11.52
CA ASP A 174 13.59 -11.12 11.80
C ASP A 174 12.16 -11.43 11.35
N ILE A 175 11.26 -10.44 11.44
CA ILE A 175 9.86 -10.59 11.04
C ILE A 175 9.48 -9.37 10.21
N PHE A 176 8.85 -9.59 9.05
CA PHE A 176 8.26 -8.55 8.23
C PHE A 176 6.73 -8.68 8.22
N VAL A 177 6.02 -7.59 8.49
CA VAL A 177 4.55 -7.55 8.58
C VAL A 177 3.99 -6.56 7.56
N ALA A 178 3.04 -7.00 6.75
CA ALA A 178 2.36 -6.13 5.81
C ALA A 178 0.89 -6.52 5.60
N GLY A 179 0.02 -5.52 5.46
CA GLY A 179 -1.36 -5.70 5.02
C GLY A 179 -1.44 -6.09 3.54
N VAL A 180 -2.37 -6.98 3.20
CA VAL A 180 -2.52 -7.49 1.84
C VAL A 180 -3.69 -6.82 1.13
N GLY A 181 -3.39 -5.88 0.23
CA GLY A 181 -4.33 -5.32 -0.74
C GLY A 181 -4.16 -6.00 -2.10
N THR A 182 -3.23 -5.53 -2.93
CA THR A 182 -2.83 -6.22 -4.17
C THR A 182 -1.89 -7.39 -3.94
N GLY A 183 -1.25 -7.44 -2.78
CA GLY A 183 -0.23 -8.44 -2.47
C GLY A 183 1.18 -8.12 -2.97
N GLY A 184 1.36 -7.06 -3.77
CA GLY A 184 2.67 -6.72 -4.33
C GLY A 184 3.72 -6.40 -3.28
N THR A 185 3.35 -5.67 -2.22
CA THR A 185 4.28 -5.33 -1.13
C THR A 185 4.83 -6.57 -0.43
N ILE A 186 3.93 -7.44 0.04
CA ILE A 186 4.35 -8.62 0.81
C ILE A 186 5.11 -9.62 -0.07
N THR A 187 4.72 -9.77 -1.33
CA THR A 187 5.42 -10.60 -2.31
C THR A 187 6.83 -10.08 -2.54
N GLY A 188 6.97 -8.85 -3.02
CA GLY A 188 8.29 -8.33 -3.41
C GLY A 188 9.24 -8.17 -2.22
N VAL A 189 8.77 -7.61 -1.09
CA VAL A 189 9.61 -7.50 0.12
C VAL A 189 9.93 -8.87 0.70
N GLY A 190 8.94 -9.75 0.80
CA GLY A 190 9.12 -11.09 1.37
C GLY A 190 10.13 -11.92 0.57
N GLU A 191 10.01 -11.97 -0.76
CA GLU A 191 10.95 -12.63 -1.65
C GLU A 191 12.36 -12.06 -1.50
N TYR A 192 12.52 -10.73 -1.48
CA TYR A 192 13.83 -10.11 -1.31
C TYR A 192 14.45 -10.47 0.04
N LEU A 193 13.71 -10.27 1.14
CA LEU A 193 14.23 -10.54 2.48
C LEU A 193 14.63 -12.02 2.65
N LYS A 194 13.78 -12.95 2.21
CA LYS A 194 14.09 -14.39 2.23
C LYS A 194 15.26 -14.75 1.34
N SER A 195 15.51 -14.04 0.25
CA SER A 195 16.70 -14.25 -0.60
C SER A 195 18.00 -13.86 0.11
N LYS A 196 17.96 -12.93 1.07
CA LYS A 196 19.11 -12.45 1.85
C LYS A 196 19.26 -13.19 3.18
N LYS A 197 18.15 -13.50 3.83
CA LYS A 197 18.05 -14.11 5.14
C LYS A 197 16.86 -15.07 5.13
N PRO A 198 17.05 -16.34 4.74
CA PRO A 198 15.96 -17.31 4.54
C PRO A 198 15.07 -17.55 5.76
N GLU A 199 15.58 -17.29 6.96
CA GLU A 199 14.87 -17.42 8.24
C GLU A 199 13.92 -16.25 8.57
N VAL A 200 13.91 -15.19 7.77
CA VAL A 200 12.96 -14.08 7.99
C VAL A 200 11.54 -14.60 7.88
N LYS A 201 10.75 -14.34 8.93
CA LYS A 201 9.34 -14.66 8.94
C LYS A 201 8.54 -13.54 8.28
N VAL A 202 7.71 -13.88 7.31
CA VAL A 202 6.83 -12.94 6.60
C VAL A 202 5.40 -13.16 7.07
N VAL A 203 4.74 -12.11 7.53
CA VAL A 203 3.39 -12.17 8.11
C VAL A 203 2.43 -11.29 7.31
N ALA A 204 1.40 -11.93 6.77
CA ALA A 204 0.33 -11.27 6.05
C ALA A 204 -0.76 -10.79 7.02
N VAL A 205 -1.32 -9.61 6.77
CA VAL A 205 -2.45 -9.07 7.52
C VAL A 205 -3.65 -8.92 6.59
N GLU A 206 -4.80 -9.44 7.03
CA GLU A 206 -6.08 -9.33 6.32
C GLU A 206 -7.20 -8.89 7.28
N PRO A 207 -8.32 -8.33 6.80
CA PRO A 207 -9.48 -8.04 7.64
C PRO A 207 -10.13 -9.33 8.17
N ALA A 208 -10.43 -9.39 9.46
CA ALA A 208 -11.04 -10.57 10.08
C ALA A 208 -12.41 -10.95 9.47
N THR A 209 -13.19 -9.96 9.02
CA THR A 209 -14.49 -10.18 8.38
C THR A 209 -14.38 -10.45 6.87
N SER A 210 -13.18 -10.37 6.28
CA SER A 210 -12.90 -10.68 4.88
C SER A 210 -11.61 -11.48 4.78
N ALA A 211 -11.58 -12.62 5.45
CA ALA A 211 -10.41 -13.47 5.66
C ALA A 211 -10.16 -14.40 4.45
N VAL A 212 -10.00 -13.83 3.27
CA VAL A 212 -9.86 -14.59 2.00
C VAL A 212 -8.61 -15.46 1.99
N LEU A 213 -7.50 -14.97 2.55
CA LEU A 213 -6.22 -15.69 2.52
C LEU A 213 -6.23 -16.88 3.47
N SER A 214 -6.84 -16.74 4.65
CA SER A 214 -6.87 -17.81 5.68
C SER A 214 -8.06 -18.75 5.56
N THR A 215 -9.24 -18.25 5.14
CA THR A 215 -10.48 -19.04 5.13
C THR A 215 -11.14 -19.15 3.76
N GLY A 216 -10.72 -18.40 2.76
CA GLY A 216 -11.37 -18.32 1.46
C GLY A 216 -12.65 -17.49 1.43
N VAL A 217 -13.03 -16.85 2.54
CA VAL A 217 -14.31 -16.14 2.68
C VAL A 217 -14.13 -14.64 2.59
N ALA A 218 -14.74 -14.01 1.58
CA ALA A 218 -14.81 -12.56 1.45
C ALA A 218 -16.01 -12.00 2.22
N GLY A 219 -15.85 -10.80 2.79
CA GLY A 219 -16.90 -10.11 3.53
C GLY A 219 -16.70 -8.60 3.55
N ALA A 220 -17.68 -7.87 4.07
CA ALA A 220 -17.58 -6.44 4.26
C ALA A 220 -16.67 -6.10 5.45
N HIS A 221 -15.83 -5.08 5.29
CA HIS A 221 -14.94 -4.56 6.32
C HIS A 221 -14.70 -3.06 6.11
N LYS A 222 -14.12 -2.40 7.13
CA LYS A 222 -13.84 -0.95 7.12
C LYS A 222 -12.34 -0.65 6.97
N ILE A 223 -11.47 -1.65 6.89
CA ILE A 223 -10.02 -1.45 6.75
C ILE A 223 -9.69 -1.13 5.29
N GLN A 224 -9.79 0.15 4.93
CA GLN A 224 -9.51 0.60 3.56
C GLN A 224 -8.06 0.31 3.16
N GLY A 225 -7.87 -0.13 1.91
CA GLY A 225 -6.55 -0.35 1.32
C GLY A 225 -6.05 -1.80 1.32
N ILE A 226 -6.67 -2.68 2.11
CA ILE A 226 -6.41 -4.11 2.13
C ILE A 226 -7.71 -4.91 1.97
N GLY A 227 -7.64 -6.23 1.86
CA GLY A 227 -8.82 -7.08 1.78
C GLY A 227 -9.61 -6.90 0.48
N ALA A 228 -8.99 -7.18 -0.67
CA ALA A 228 -9.60 -7.00 -2.00
C ALA A 228 -10.84 -7.90 -2.25
N GLY A 229 -11.07 -8.90 -1.40
CA GLY A 229 -12.18 -9.86 -1.55
C GLY A 229 -11.88 -11.03 -2.49
N PHE A 230 -10.67 -11.10 -3.00
CA PHE A 230 -10.15 -12.19 -3.83
C PHE A 230 -8.63 -12.29 -3.66
N VAL A 231 -8.03 -13.38 -4.13
CA VAL A 231 -6.57 -13.55 -4.17
C VAL A 231 -6.04 -12.91 -5.47
N PRO A 232 -5.22 -11.83 -5.38
CA PRO A 232 -4.68 -11.15 -6.57
C PRO A 232 -3.64 -12.01 -7.30
N ASP A 233 -3.54 -11.85 -8.62
CA ASP A 233 -2.59 -12.61 -9.46
C ASP A 233 -1.11 -12.30 -9.11
N VAL A 234 -0.83 -11.06 -8.67
CA VAL A 234 0.53 -10.64 -8.28
C VAL A 234 0.94 -11.08 -6.88
N LEU A 235 0.04 -11.72 -6.11
CA LEU A 235 0.36 -12.25 -4.78
C LEU A 235 0.96 -13.64 -4.88
N ASP A 236 2.21 -13.80 -4.45
CA ASP A 236 2.75 -15.12 -4.15
C ASP A 236 2.24 -15.60 -2.78
N THR A 237 1.29 -16.54 -2.80
CA THR A 237 0.70 -17.13 -1.59
C THR A 237 1.65 -18.03 -0.80
N LYS A 238 2.86 -18.27 -1.30
CA LYS A 238 3.90 -19.06 -0.63
C LYS A 238 4.95 -18.20 0.07
N VAL A 239 4.91 -16.87 -0.12
CA VAL A 239 5.92 -15.97 0.43
C VAL A 239 5.75 -15.75 1.92
N TYR A 240 4.51 -15.73 2.42
CA TYR A 240 4.22 -15.53 3.84
C TYR A 240 4.14 -16.84 4.62
N ASP A 241 4.56 -16.79 5.87
CA ASP A 241 4.64 -17.92 6.80
C ASP A 241 3.45 -17.96 7.77
N GLU A 242 2.79 -16.80 7.96
CA GLU A 242 1.64 -16.65 8.86
C GLU A 242 0.67 -15.61 8.31
N ILE A 243 -0.61 -15.76 8.63
CA ILE A 243 -1.65 -14.77 8.35
C ILE A 243 -2.29 -14.36 9.68
N ILE A 244 -2.41 -13.05 9.92
CA ILE A 244 -3.09 -12.50 11.10
C ILE A 244 -4.34 -11.73 10.63
N PRO A 245 -5.54 -12.26 10.87
CA PRO A 245 -6.78 -11.52 10.66
C PRO A 245 -6.93 -10.44 11.74
N VAL A 246 -7.30 -9.21 11.34
CA VAL A 246 -7.45 -8.07 12.24
C VAL A 246 -8.87 -7.51 12.15
N ALA A 247 -9.48 -7.24 13.30
CA ALA A 247 -10.80 -6.61 13.37
C ALA A 247 -10.72 -5.10 13.07
N ASP A 248 -11.82 -4.54 12.55
CA ASP A 248 -11.91 -3.10 12.24
C ASP A 248 -11.60 -2.22 13.46
N ASP A 249 -12.14 -2.58 14.64
CA ASP A 249 -11.95 -1.80 15.87
C ASP A 249 -10.50 -1.83 16.37
N ASP A 250 -9.81 -2.96 16.23
CA ASP A 250 -8.39 -3.09 16.57
C ASP A 250 -7.52 -2.23 15.64
N ALA A 251 -7.84 -2.20 14.36
CA ALA A 251 -7.17 -1.36 13.39
C ALA A 251 -7.35 0.14 13.73
N PHE A 252 -8.57 0.56 14.05
CA PHE A 252 -8.86 1.95 14.45
C PHE A 252 -8.16 2.33 15.76
N ALA A 253 -8.28 1.50 16.78
CA ALA A 253 -7.67 1.76 18.11
C ALA A 253 -6.15 1.88 17.99
N THR A 254 -5.52 0.98 17.23
CA THR A 254 -4.06 0.99 17.04
C THR A 254 -3.60 2.17 16.20
N GLY A 255 -4.32 2.53 15.14
CA GLY A 255 -4.02 3.72 14.34
C GLY A 255 -4.04 5.01 15.17
N ARG A 256 -5.06 5.19 16.02
CA ARG A 256 -5.13 6.30 16.99
C ARG A 256 -3.98 6.26 17.99
N LYS A 257 -3.66 5.07 18.51
CA LYS A 257 -2.55 4.90 19.48
C LYS A 257 -1.23 5.37 18.88
N ILE A 258 -0.92 5.03 17.62
CA ILE A 258 0.29 5.49 16.94
C ILE A 258 0.32 7.02 16.87
N GLY A 259 -0.78 7.66 16.46
CA GLY A 259 -0.88 9.12 16.46
C GLY A 259 -0.60 9.74 17.83
N HIS A 260 -1.24 9.23 18.88
CA HIS A 260 -1.15 9.77 20.23
C HIS A 260 0.18 9.48 20.93
N LYS A 261 0.84 8.37 20.63
CA LYS A 261 2.05 7.93 21.33
C LYS A 261 3.33 8.23 20.57
N GLU A 262 3.33 8.03 19.27
CA GLU A 262 4.53 8.18 18.42
C GLU A 262 4.55 9.48 17.63
N GLY A 263 3.44 10.25 17.63
CA GLY A 263 3.36 11.56 16.97
C GLY A 263 3.27 11.47 15.43
N VAL A 264 2.86 10.34 14.88
CA VAL A 264 2.67 10.17 13.42
C VAL A 264 1.25 9.73 13.11
N LEU A 265 0.59 10.42 12.19
CA LEU A 265 -0.77 10.07 11.75
C LEU A 265 -0.68 9.07 10.59
N VAL A 266 -1.32 7.92 10.78
CA VAL A 266 -1.31 6.82 9.81
C VAL A 266 -2.73 6.39 9.45
N GLY A 267 -2.89 5.73 8.29
CA GLY A 267 -4.19 5.26 7.83
C GLY A 267 -4.69 4.00 8.55
N ILE A 268 -5.90 3.58 8.21
CA ILE A 268 -6.60 2.44 8.85
C ILE A 268 -5.82 1.13 8.66
N SER A 269 -5.34 0.86 7.45
CA SER A 269 -4.55 -0.36 7.18
C SER A 269 -3.19 -0.35 7.87
N SER A 270 -2.63 0.83 8.14
CA SER A 270 -1.43 0.99 8.98
C SER A 270 -1.71 0.56 10.42
N GLY A 271 -2.86 0.96 10.96
CA GLY A 271 -3.32 0.51 12.28
C GLY A 271 -3.48 -1.01 12.36
N ALA A 272 -4.06 -1.63 11.32
CA ALA A 272 -4.20 -3.08 11.24
C ALA A 272 -2.83 -3.79 11.21
N ALA A 273 -1.90 -3.32 10.37
CA ALA A 273 -0.56 -3.91 10.29
C ALA A 273 0.21 -3.75 11.61
N ALA A 274 0.13 -2.57 12.24
CA ALA A 274 0.78 -2.32 13.52
C ALA A 274 0.16 -3.15 14.66
N PHE A 275 -1.16 -3.37 14.67
CA PHE A 275 -1.80 -4.28 15.62
C PHE A 275 -1.19 -5.69 15.53
N ALA A 276 -1.09 -6.23 14.32
CA ALA A 276 -0.47 -7.55 14.13
C ALA A 276 1.00 -7.57 14.60
N ALA A 277 1.77 -6.52 14.32
CA ALA A 277 3.16 -6.41 14.79
C ALA A 277 3.25 -6.37 16.32
N ILE A 278 2.34 -5.66 17.00
CA ILE A 278 2.27 -5.61 18.46
C ILE A 278 1.92 -7.00 19.02
N GLU A 279 0.94 -7.69 18.44
CA GLU A 279 0.59 -9.05 18.88
C GLU A 279 1.75 -10.05 18.69
N LEU A 280 2.52 -9.92 17.62
CA LEU A 280 3.75 -10.70 17.41
C LEU A 280 4.82 -10.34 18.46
N ALA A 281 4.98 -9.06 18.81
CA ALA A 281 5.97 -8.59 19.77
C ALA A 281 5.66 -9.03 21.23
N LYS A 282 4.40 -9.34 21.55
CA LYS A 282 3.99 -9.89 22.85
C LYS A 282 4.35 -11.35 23.02
N ARG A 283 4.62 -12.08 21.94
CA ARG A 283 4.89 -13.52 22.00
C ARG A 283 6.28 -13.79 22.59
N PRO A 284 6.40 -14.69 23.59
CA PRO A 284 7.69 -14.98 24.24
C PRO A 284 8.79 -15.41 23.27
N GLU A 285 8.44 -16.16 22.21
CA GLU A 285 9.38 -16.63 21.20
C GLU A 285 9.96 -15.52 20.31
N ASN A 286 9.41 -14.31 20.41
CA ASN A 286 9.86 -13.15 19.69
C ASN A 286 10.66 -12.16 20.54
N GLU A 287 10.96 -12.51 21.81
CA GLU A 287 11.82 -11.69 22.66
C GLU A 287 13.19 -11.44 21.99
N GLY A 288 13.60 -10.18 21.95
CA GLY A 288 14.86 -9.73 21.34
C GLY A 288 14.85 -9.63 19.80
N LYS A 289 13.75 -10.01 19.14
CA LYS A 289 13.64 -9.92 17.68
C LYS A 289 13.30 -8.51 17.21
N THR A 290 13.69 -8.24 15.95
CA THR A 290 13.34 -7.03 15.21
C THR A 290 12.18 -7.31 14.25
N ILE A 291 11.05 -6.65 14.48
CA ILE A 291 9.84 -6.74 13.67
C ILE A 291 9.75 -5.46 12.83
N VAL A 292 9.75 -5.58 11.52
CA VAL A 292 9.50 -4.47 10.60
C VAL A 292 8.06 -4.54 10.13
N VAL A 293 7.30 -3.48 10.33
CA VAL A 293 5.92 -3.36 9.87
C VAL A 293 5.79 -2.22 8.86
N LEU A 294 5.19 -2.49 7.70
CA LEU A 294 4.96 -1.47 6.70
C LEU A 294 3.64 -0.74 6.99
N LEU A 295 3.72 0.59 7.16
CA LEU A 295 2.59 1.49 7.36
C LEU A 295 2.30 2.22 6.05
N PRO A 296 1.22 1.84 5.32
CA PRO A 296 1.06 2.17 3.90
C PRO A 296 0.85 3.64 3.57
N ASP A 297 0.15 4.41 4.42
CA ASP A 297 -0.24 5.78 4.07
C ASP A 297 -0.45 6.72 5.28
N THR A 298 -0.69 8.01 4.96
CA THR A 298 -0.96 9.07 5.94
C THR A 298 -2.36 8.98 6.52
N GLY A 299 -2.51 9.40 7.78
CA GLY A 299 -3.80 9.54 8.47
C GLY A 299 -4.66 10.71 7.96
N ASP A 300 -4.07 11.69 7.29
CA ASP A 300 -4.79 12.89 6.80
C ASP A 300 -5.95 12.56 5.87
N ARG A 301 -5.91 11.43 5.20
CA ARG A 301 -6.96 10.93 4.29
C ARG A 301 -8.17 10.33 5.02
N TYR A 302 -8.11 10.23 6.36
CA TYR A 302 -9.07 9.49 7.18
C TYR A 302 -9.66 10.32 8.31
N LEU A 303 -9.43 11.66 8.34
CA LEU A 303 -9.88 12.55 9.41
C LEU A 303 -11.41 12.56 9.57
N SER A 304 -12.16 12.35 8.48
CA SER A 304 -13.61 12.24 8.49
C SER A 304 -14.16 10.82 8.70
N THR A 305 -13.28 9.85 8.95
CA THR A 305 -13.67 8.44 9.15
C THR A 305 -13.68 8.07 10.62
N PRO A 306 -14.26 6.90 11.01
CA PRO A 306 -14.21 6.40 12.38
C PRO A 306 -12.80 6.17 12.95
N LEU A 307 -11.74 6.30 12.14
CA LEU A 307 -10.37 6.29 12.64
C LEU A 307 -10.13 7.48 13.59
N PHE A 308 -10.58 8.68 13.24
CA PHE A 308 -10.35 9.91 13.99
C PHE A 308 -11.62 10.68 14.38
N ALA A 309 -12.75 10.46 13.67
CA ALA A 309 -14.03 11.06 14.06
C ALA A 309 -14.58 10.35 15.31
N GLU A 310 -15.09 11.15 16.27
CA GLU A 310 -15.80 10.69 17.48
C GLU A 310 -17.23 10.21 17.17
#